data_9e5d508b7fb028d3b5f5920b1f66a380
#
_entry.id   9e5d508b7fb028d3b5f5920b1f66a380
#
_cell.length_a   1.000
_cell.length_b   1.000
_cell.length_c   1.000
_cell.angle_alpha   90.00
_cell.angle_beta   90.00
_cell.angle_gamma   90.00
#
_symmetry.space_group_name_H-M   'P 1'
#
loop_
_entity.id
_entity.type
_entity.pdbx_description
1 polymer ?
#
loop_
_entity_poly.entity_id
_entity_poly.type
_entity_poly.pdbx_seq_one_letter_code
_entity_poly.pdbx_strand_id
1 'polypeptide(L)'
;EIVTVSEDEICAAILKLLESEKMVAEGAGAASVAAVMYNKVPVKGKKTICVVSGGNIDVTILNRVINRGLVKSGRLCTIEMELDDKPGELVEVASVIANLGGNITGVHHDRSANRNKVNACVLRVTMETRDSAHVKEIKSALEQKGFHLWII
;
A
#
# COMPACT_ATOMS: atom_id res chain seq x y z
N GLU A 1 -15.18 7.17 -26.84
CA GLU A 1 -14.19 6.20 -26.31
C GLU A 1 -14.61 5.77 -24.91
N ILE A 2 -14.53 4.47 -24.60
CA ILE A 2 -14.80 3.92 -23.28
C ILE A 2 -13.49 3.39 -22.73
N VAL A 3 -13.15 3.77 -21.49
CA VAL A 3 -12.00 3.26 -20.77
C VAL A 3 -12.43 2.61 -19.47
N THR A 4 -11.63 1.71 -18.96
CA THR A 4 -11.90 1.02 -17.69
C THR A 4 -10.85 1.37 -16.64
N VAL A 5 -11.29 1.43 -15.39
CA VAL A 5 -10.43 1.60 -14.20
C VAL A 5 -10.66 0.44 -13.24
N SER A 6 -9.62 0.03 -12.53
CA SER A 6 -9.73 -1.02 -11.52
C SER A 6 -10.31 -0.48 -10.21
N GLU A 7 -10.79 -1.37 -9.35
CA GLU A 7 -11.24 -0.99 -8.00
C GLU A 7 -10.14 -0.30 -7.18
N ASP A 8 -8.90 -0.76 -7.28
CA ASP A 8 -7.78 -0.15 -6.57
C ASP A 8 -7.46 1.26 -7.08
N GLU A 9 -7.61 1.49 -8.40
CA GLU A 9 -7.46 2.81 -8.99
C GLU A 9 -8.58 3.76 -8.52
N ILE A 10 -9.81 3.25 -8.40
CA ILE A 10 -10.95 3.99 -7.83
C ILE A 10 -10.70 4.32 -6.35
N CYS A 11 -10.26 3.35 -5.55
CA CYS A 11 -9.93 3.57 -4.14
C CYS A 11 -8.86 4.66 -3.96
N ALA A 12 -7.82 4.64 -4.77
CA ALA A 12 -6.78 5.66 -4.75
C ALA A 12 -7.30 7.04 -5.17
N ALA A 13 -8.24 7.11 -6.13
CA ALA A 13 -8.88 8.35 -6.54
C ALA A 13 -9.80 8.91 -5.43
N ILE A 14 -10.57 8.07 -4.75
CA ILE A 14 -11.38 8.50 -3.59
C ILE A 14 -10.47 9.03 -2.48
N LEU A 15 -9.37 8.34 -2.17
CA LEU A 15 -8.40 8.81 -1.19
C LEU A 15 -7.82 10.18 -1.59
N LYS A 16 -7.47 10.36 -2.86
CA LYS A 16 -6.96 11.64 -3.39
C LYS A 16 -7.98 12.77 -3.25
N LEU A 17 -9.24 12.52 -3.60
CA LEU A 17 -10.34 13.49 -3.43
C LEU A 17 -10.52 13.87 -1.96
N LEU A 18 -10.52 12.90 -1.08
CA LEU A 18 -10.66 13.11 0.36
C LEU A 18 -9.50 13.96 0.93
N GLU A 19 -8.26 13.67 0.55
CA GLU A 19 -7.07 14.34 1.07
C GLU A 19 -6.86 15.74 0.48
N SER A 20 -7.04 15.90 -0.83
CA SER A 20 -6.74 17.15 -1.51
C SER A 20 -7.92 18.13 -1.54
N GLU A 21 -9.11 17.60 -1.81
CA GLU A 21 -10.33 18.42 -2.04
C GLU A 21 -11.27 18.40 -0.85
N LYS A 22 -11.01 17.57 0.18
CA LYS A 22 -11.90 17.32 1.33
C LYS A 22 -13.29 16.84 0.91
N MET A 23 -13.34 16.12 -0.22
CA MET A 23 -14.55 15.65 -0.84
C MET A 23 -14.68 14.13 -0.66
N VAL A 24 -15.85 13.70 -0.19
CA VAL A 24 -16.21 12.28 -0.13
C VAL A 24 -16.96 11.93 -1.43
N ALA A 25 -16.43 10.98 -2.17
CA ALA A 25 -17.07 10.46 -3.38
C ALA A 25 -17.30 8.95 -3.24
N GLU A 26 -18.38 8.45 -3.82
CA GLU A 26 -18.58 7.02 -4.03
C GLU A 26 -17.76 6.50 -5.21
N GLY A 27 -17.67 5.17 -5.37
CA GLY A 27 -16.81 4.56 -6.41
C GLY A 27 -17.13 5.02 -7.82
N ALA A 28 -18.42 5.08 -8.18
CA ALA A 28 -18.85 5.56 -9.51
C ALA A 28 -18.48 7.04 -9.71
N GLY A 29 -18.64 7.86 -8.67
CA GLY A 29 -18.30 9.28 -8.69
C GLY A 29 -16.82 9.57 -8.88
N ALA A 30 -15.93 8.68 -8.41
CA ALA A 30 -14.48 8.85 -8.51
C ALA A 30 -13.87 8.25 -9.79
N ALA A 31 -14.63 7.51 -10.60
CA ALA A 31 -14.11 6.79 -11.76
C ALA A 31 -13.45 7.70 -12.81
N SER A 32 -14.00 8.89 -13.05
CA SER A 32 -13.43 9.87 -13.98
C SER A 32 -12.07 10.39 -13.51
N VAL A 33 -11.93 10.62 -12.22
CA VAL A 33 -10.67 11.05 -11.59
C VAL A 33 -9.63 9.92 -11.66
N ALA A 34 -10.03 8.68 -11.39
CA ALA A 34 -9.17 7.51 -11.52
C ALA A 34 -8.63 7.36 -12.95
N ALA A 35 -9.48 7.53 -13.97
CA ALA A 35 -9.09 7.45 -15.37
C ALA A 35 -8.00 8.46 -15.73
N VAL A 36 -8.07 9.68 -15.21
CA VAL A 36 -7.05 10.71 -15.40
C VAL A 36 -5.79 10.40 -14.62
N MET A 37 -5.89 10.04 -13.34
CA MET A 37 -4.75 9.77 -12.48
C MET A 37 -3.88 8.62 -13.00
N TYR A 38 -4.50 7.61 -13.61
CA TYR A 38 -3.82 6.42 -14.11
C TYR A 38 -3.61 6.42 -15.63
N ASN A 39 -3.65 7.62 -16.25
CA ASN A 39 -3.36 7.82 -17.67
C ASN A 39 -4.17 6.94 -18.62
N LYS A 40 -5.45 6.64 -18.27
CA LYS A 40 -6.34 5.89 -19.17
C LYS A 40 -6.82 6.72 -20.34
N VAL A 41 -6.71 8.04 -20.23
CA VAL A 41 -7.10 9.01 -21.27
C VAL A 41 -5.96 10.01 -21.52
N PRO A 42 -5.75 10.46 -22.79
CA PRO A 42 -4.66 11.37 -23.14
C PRO A 42 -5.01 12.81 -22.78
N VAL A 43 -4.75 13.23 -21.55
CA VAL A 43 -5.08 14.57 -21.01
C VAL A 43 -3.90 15.52 -20.92
N LYS A 44 -2.67 15.05 -21.17
CA LYS A 44 -1.45 15.88 -21.03
C LYS A 44 -1.53 17.14 -21.92
N GLY A 45 -1.37 18.30 -21.31
CA GLY A 45 -1.44 19.60 -21.99
C GLY A 45 -2.87 20.07 -22.31
N LYS A 46 -3.90 19.37 -21.81
CA LYS A 46 -5.31 19.73 -22.03
C LYS A 46 -5.95 20.25 -20.75
N LYS A 47 -6.93 21.14 -20.88
CA LYS A 47 -7.87 21.48 -19.80
C LYS A 47 -8.88 20.34 -19.69
N THR A 48 -8.85 19.61 -18.61
CA THR A 48 -9.72 18.43 -18.39
C THR A 48 -10.61 18.68 -17.20
N ILE A 49 -11.89 18.35 -17.35
CA ILE A 49 -12.90 18.42 -16.29
C ILE A 49 -13.32 16.99 -15.97
N CYS A 50 -13.19 16.60 -14.71
CA CYS A 50 -13.71 15.35 -14.19
C CYS A 50 -15.05 15.62 -13.50
N VAL A 51 -16.10 14.94 -13.92
CA VAL A 51 -17.37 14.98 -13.22
C VAL A 51 -17.29 14.01 -12.04
N VAL A 52 -17.38 14.53 -10.83
CA VAL A 52 -17.50 13.73 -9.60
C VAL A 52 -18.95 13.74 -9.17
N SER A 53 -19.59 12.59 -9.20
CA SER A 53 -20.99 12.42 -8.86
C SER A 53 -21.18 11.43 -7.72
N GLY A 54 -22.11 11.74 -6.80
CA GLY A 54 -22.43 10.86 -5.68
C GLY A 54 -21.38 10.85 -4.57
N GLY A 55 -21.87 10.80 -3.34
CA GLY A 55 -21.05 10.72 -2.12
C GLY A 55 -21.71 9.79 -1.09
N ASN A 56 -22.67 8.97 -1.51
CA ASN A 56 -23.37 8.03 -0.64
C ASN A 56 -22.55 6.76 -0.46
N ILE A 57 -21.56 6.82 0.42
CA ILE A 57 -20.68 5.71 0.75
C ILE A 57 -20.82 5.37 2.24
N ASP A 58 -21.01 4.08 2.55
CA ASP A 58 -21.01 3.59 3.92
C ASP A 58 -19.63 3.76 4.56
N VAL A 59 -19.60 4.13 5.86
CA VAL A 59 -18.35 4.39 6.60
C VAL A 59 -17.46 3.15 6.67
N THR A 60 -18.03 1.94 6.75
CA THR A 60 -17.23 0.71 6.77
C THR A 60 -16.62 0.42 5.40
N ILE A 61 -17.33 0.75 4.33
CA ILE A 61 -16.80 0.69 2.96
C ILE A 61 -15.73 1.77 2.77
N LEU A 62 -15.96 2.99 3.25
CA LEU A 62 -14.97 4.07 3.19
C LEU A 62 -13.66 3.69 3.88
N ASN A 63 -13.72 3.04 5.05
CA ASN A 63 -12.53 2.55 5.73
C ASN A 63 -11.74 1.55 4.86
N ARG A 64 -12.44 0.60 4.20
CA ARG A 64 -11.79 -0.36 3.27
C ARG A 64 -11.18 0.34 2.07
N VAL A 65 -11.89 1.32 1.51
CA VAL A 65 -11.42 2.13 0.38
C VAL A 65 -10.16 2.90 0.74
N ILE A 66 -10.13 3.54 1.92
CA ILE A 66 -8.95 4.26 2.41
C ILE A 66 -7.76 3.31 2.52
N ASN A 67 -7.92 2.16 3.17
CA ASN A 67 -6.85 1.18 3.31
C ASN A 67 -6.33 0.68 1.96
N ARG A 68 -7.20 0.33 1.02
CA ARG A 68 -6.81 -0.08 -0.34
C ARG A 68 -6.09 1.05 -1.10
N GLY A 69 -6.57 2.29 -0.95
CA GLY A 69 -5.94 3.46 -1.54
C GLY A 69 -4.53 3.71 -0.98
N LEU A 70 -4.34 3.53 0.33
CA LEU A 70 -3.03 3.63 0.99
C LEU A 70 -2.07 2.55 0.48
N VAL A 71 -2.53 1.30 0.36
CA VAL A 71 -1.72 0.21 -0.22
C VAL A 71 -1.36 0.52 -1.67
N LYS A 72 -2.32 0.93 -2.50
CA LYS A 72 -2.09 1.24 -3.92
C LYS A 72 -1.13 2.41 -4.13
N SER A 73 -1.13 3.39 -3.24
CA SER A 73 -0.21 4.53 -3.27
C SER A 73 1.16 4.24 -2.62
N GLY A 74 1.33 3.04 -2.06
CA GLY A 74 2.56 2.64 -1.36
C GLY A 74 2.75 3.36 -0.02
N ARG A 75 1.67 3.81 0.62
CA ARG A 75 1.68 4.46 1.95
C ARG A 75 1.37 3.49 3.08
N LEU A 76 0.84 2.35 2.77
CA LEU A 76 0.70 1.18 3.64
C LEU A 76 1.28 -0.02 2.91
N CYS A 77 2.17 -0.75 3.55
CA CYS A 77 2.84 -1.90 2.95
C CYS A 77 2.92 -3.02 3.98
N THR A 78 2.69 -4.24 3.53
CA THR A 78 3.00 -5.44 4.32
C THR A 78 4.08 -6.23 3.59
N ILE A 79 5.15 -6.54 4.31
CA ILE A 79 6.21 -7.43 3.83
C ILE A 79 6.15 -8.73 4.61
N GLU A 80 6.45 -9.81 3.91
CA GLU A 80 6.59 -11.13 4.51
C GLU A 80 7.99 -11.66 4.20
N MET A 81 8.64 -12.27 5.16
CA MET A 81 9.97 -12.84 5.01
C MET A 81 10.15 -14.09 5.85
N GLU A 82 11.04 -14.95 5.38
CA GLU A 82 11.50 -16.10 6.13
C GLU A 82 12.77 -15.73 6.92
N LEU A 83 12.77 -15.98 8.22
CA LEU A 83 13.89 -15.71 9.11
C LEU A 83 14.35 -16.98 9.81
N ASP A 84 15.63 -16.99 10.21
CA ASP A 84 16.08 -17.93 11.23
C ASP A 84 15.40 -17.60 12.57
N ASP A 85 14.88 -18.62 13.27
CA ASP A 85 14.26 -18.40 14.59
C ASP A 85 15.35 -18.28 15.68
N LYS A 86 16.02 -17.12 15.69
CA LYS A 86 17.06 -16.79 16.67
C LYS A 86 16.90 -15.36 17.20
N PRO A 87 17.43 -15.10 18.42
CA PRO A 87 17.41 -13.74 18.97
C PRO A 87 18.14 -12.73 18.07
N GLY A 88 17.56 -11.55 17.92
CA GLY A 88 18.15 -10.44 17.17
C GLY A 88 17.59 -10.23 15.78
N GLU A 89 17.10 -11.25 15.06
CA GLU A 89 16.59 -11.13 13.70
C GLU A 89 15.47 -10.08 13.57
N LEU A 90 14.47 -10.15 14.44
CA LEU A 90 13.39 -9.16 14.47
C LEU A 90 13.90 -7.74 14.74
N VAL A 91 14.89 -7.61 15.64
CA VAL A 91 15.48 -6.31 15.99
C VAL A 91 16.20 -5.72 14.77
N GLU A 92 16.93 -6.55 14.01
CA GLU A 92 17.63 -6.11 12.81
C GLU A 92 16.65 -5.62 11.74
N VAL A 93 15.60 -6.39 11.45
CA VAL A 93 14.55 -6.00 10.52
C VAL A 93 13.88 -4.68 10.94
N ALA A 94 13.47 -4.58 12.20
CA ALA A 94 12.83 -3.39 12.73
C ALA A 94 13.75 -2.15 12.68
N SER A 95 15.03 -2.34 12.96
CA SER A 95 16.02 -1.27 12.91
C SER A 95 16.23 -0.73 11.48
N VAL A 96 16.30 -1.60 10.48
CA VAL A 96 16.39 -1.18 9.08
C VAL A 96 15.18 -0.34 8.68
N ILE A 97 13.96 -0.81 8.99
CA ILE A 97 12.73 -0.11 8.67
C ILE A 97 12.70 1.27 9.37
N ALA A 98 12.99 1.30 10.66
CA ALA A 98 12.95 2.53 11.45
C ALA A 98 14.00 3.56 11.00
N ASN A 99 15.23 3.13 10.69
CA ASN A 99 16.32 4.00 10.22
C ASN A 99 15.99 4.66 8.87
N LEU A 100 15.17 4.02 8.05
CA LEU A 100 14.67 4.58 6.79
C LEU A 100 13.39 5.41 6.97
N GLY A 101 12.82 5.45 8.18
CA GLY A 101 11.62 6.22 8.51
C GLY A 101 10.30 5.52 8.22
N GLY A 102 10.31 4.19 8.08
CA GLY A 102 9.10 3.38 8.05
C GLY A 102 8.49 3.26 9.47
N ASN A 103 7.19 3.44 9.59
CA ASN A 103 6.47 3.30 10.86
C ASN A 103 5.78 1.94 10.94
N ILE A 104 6.30 1.05 11.78
CA ILE A 104 5.75 -0.30 11.94
C ILE A 104 4.42 -0.20 12.71
N THR A 105 3.34 -0.69 12.09
CA THR A 105 1.99 -0.71 12.67
C THR A 105 1.54 -2.11 13.08
N GLY A 106 2.20 -3.16 12.58
CA GLY A 106 1.87 -4.53 12.93
C GLY A 106 3.04 -5.48 12.70
N VAL A 107 3.20 -6.44 13.61
CA VAL A 107 4.19 -7.52 13.51
C VAL A 107 3.50 -8.84 13.81
N HIS A 108 3.65 -9.79 12.91
CA HIS A 108 3.21 -11.16 13.12
C HIS A 108 4.40 -12.09 12.91
N HIS A 109 4.77 -12.80 13.98
CA HIS A 109 5.88 -13.74 14.01
C HIS A 109 5.33 -15.16 14.15
N ASP A 110 5.38 -15.95 13.09
CA ASP A 110 4.79 -17.28 13.03
C ASP A 110 5.87 -18.36 12.89
N ARG A 111 6.06 -19.14 13.94
CA ARG A 111 6.97 -20.28 13.97
C ARG A 111 6.39 -21.53 13.32
N SER A 112 5.07 -21.58 13.16
CA SER A 112 4.37 -22.76 12.62
C SER A 112 4.21 -22.73 11.11
N ALA A 113 4.37 -21.55 10.48
CA ALA A 113 4.14 -21.36 9.04
C ALA A 113 5.23 -22.02 8.18
N ASN A 114 6.45 -22.14 8.69
CA ASN A 114 7.54 -22.77 7.92
C ASN A 114 7.55 -24.29 8.13
N ARG A 115 7.15 -25.03 7.09
CA ARG A 115 7.12 -26.49 7.09
C ARG A 115 8.43 -27.15 6.62
N ASN A 116 9.36 -26.37 6.08
CA ASN A 116 10.55 -26.89 5.40
C ASN A 116 11.81 -26.85 6.28
N LYS A 117 11.86 -25.97 7.28
CA LYS A 117 13.00 -25.80 8.18
C LYS A 117 12.54 -25.73 9.63
N VAL A 118 13.13 -26.55 10.49
CA VAL A 118 12.77 -26.62 11.92
C VAL A 118 13.08 -25.33 12.67
N ASN A 119 14.14 -24.63 12.29
CA ASN A 119 14.64 -23.42 12.94
C ASN A 119 14.32 -22.15 12.12
N ALA A 120 13.24 -22.14 11.35
CA ALA A 120 12.83 -20.96 10.61
C ALA A 120 11.41 -20.53 11.03
N CYS A 121 11.17 -19.24 10.93
CA CYS A 121 9.86 -18.62 11.16
C CYS A 121 9.50 -17.72 9.99
N VAL A 122 8.23 -17.39 9.88
CA VAL A 122 7.73 -16.38 8.96
C VAL A 122 7.44 -15.12 9.75
N LEU A 123 8.09 -14.04 9.37
CA LEU A 123 7.84 -12.71 9.90
C LEU A 123 7.03 -11.91 8.89
N ARG A 124 5.90 -11.38 9.32
CA ARG A 124 5.09 -10.44 8.57
C ARG A 124 5.09 -9.09 9.27
N VAL A 125 5.50 -8.04 8.57
CA VAL A 125 5.55 -6.68 9.09
C VAL A 125 4.67 -5.77 8.24
N THR A 126 3.71 -5.13 8.89
CA THR A 126 2.90 -4.07 8.28
C THR A 126 3.44 -2.73 8.73
N MET A 127 3.61 -1.82 7.79
CA MET A 127 4.22 -0.51 8.05
C MET A 127 3.59 0.60 7.20
N GLU A 128 3.56 1.79 7.76
CA GLU A 128 3.29 3.02 7.01
C GLU A 128 4.58 3.52 6.37
N THR A 129 4.45 3.97 5.14
CA THR A 129 5.53 4.45 4.29
C THR A 129 5.12 5.73 3.59
N ARG A 130 6.04 6.47 3.00
CA ARG A 130 5.75 7.73 2.29
C ARG A 130 5.06 7.50 0.94
N ASP A 131 5.59 6.55 0.19
CA ASP A 131 5.18 6.22 -1.18
C ASP A 131 5.80 4.89 -1.65
N SER A 132 5.51 4.50 -2.88
CA SER A 132 6.06 3.27 -3.49
C SER A 132 7.58 3.30 -3.69
N ALA A 133 8.22 4.48 -3.78
CA ALA A 133 9.68 4.58 -3.86
C ALA A 133 10.31 4.25 -2.50
N HIS A 134 9.70 4.73 -1.42
CA HIS A 134 10.13 4.41 -0.06
C HIS A 134 9.99 2.92 0.27
N VAL A 135 8.91 2.27 -0.19
CA VAL A 135 8.76 0.81 -0.07
C VAL A 135 9.92 0.07 -0.74
N LYS A 136 10.31 0.50 -1.95
CA LYS A 136 11.45 -0.09 -2.67
C LYS A 136 12.78 0.13 -1.96
N GLU A 137 12.98 1.31 -1.39
CA GLU A 137 14.17 1.65 -0.59
C GLU A 137 14.32 0.71 0.61
N ILE A 138 13.23 0.54 1.39
CA ILE A 138 13.21 -0.37 2.55
C ILE A 138 13.47 -1.81 2.11
N LYS A 139 12.78 -2.26 1.04
CA LYS A 139 12.97 -3.60 0.48
C LYS A 139 14.43 -3.83 0.11
N SER A 140 15.03 -2.94 -0.67
CA SER A 140 16.42 -3.07 -1.10
C SER A 140 17.41 -3.09 0.07
N ALA A 141 17.18 -2.29 1.10
CA ALA A 141 18.02 -2.27 2.30
C ALA A 141 17.95 -3.59 3.09
N LEU A 142 16.76 -4.18 3.20
CA LEU A 142 16.57 -5.49 3.82
C LEU A 142 17.24 -6.60 2.99
N GLU A 143 17.08 -6.57 1.65
CA GLU A 143 17.73 -7.53 0.75
C GLU A 143 19.28 -7.45 0.83
N GLN A 144 19.85 -6.25 0.95
CA GLN A 144 21.30 -6.05 1.17
C GLN A 144 21.79 -6.62 2.49
N LYS A 145 20.93 -6.76 3.49
CA LYS A 145 21.21 -7.43 4.76
C LYS A 145 21.05 -8.96 4.69
N GLY A 146 20.64 -9.47 3.53
CA GLY A 146 20.47 -10.90 3.29
C GLY A 146 19.07 -11.43 3.57
N PHE A 147 18.09 -10.56 3.85
CA PHE A 147 16.70 -10.98 4.02
C PHE A 147 16.02 -11.22 2.68
N HIS A 148 15.37 -12.36 2.53
CA HIS A 148 14.52 -12.65 1.38
C HIS A 148 13.07 -12.35 1.72
N LEU A 149 12.47 -11.39 1.02
CA LEU A 149 11.15 -10.89 1.37
C LEU A 149 10.22 -10.68 0.16
N TRP A 150 8.93 -10.75 0.43
CA TRP A 150 7.86 -10.49 -0.52
C TRP A 150 6.96 -9.38 0.00
N ILE A 151 6.45 -8.56 -0.90
CA ILE A 151 5.38 -7.61 -0.62
C ILE A 151 4.06 -8.34 -0.86
N ILE A 152 3.15 -8.31 0.13
CA ILE A 152 1.86 -9.00 0.10
C ILE A 152 0.69 -8.02 0.22
#